data_530910e0224b013d934aef35886712bf
#
_entry.id   530910e0224b013d934aef35886712bf
#
_cell.length_a   1.000
_cell.length_b   1.000
_cell.length_c   1.000
_cell.angle_alpha   90.00
_cell.angle_beta   90.00
_cell.angle_gamma   90.00
#
_symmetry.space_group_name_H-M   'P 1'
#
loop_
_entity.id
_entity.type
_entity.pdbx_description
1 polymer ?
#
loop_
_entity_poly.entity_id
_entity_poly.type
_entity_poly.pdbx_seq_one_letter_code
_entity_poly.pdbx_strand_id
1 'polypeptide(L)'
;MLKKFLGESAFKLAGWTYHVEPDVLENKQVIVGFEHTSMMDAVLSLALFQIFDMKIHTLIKKELFKGPMKPLLEAIGGIAVDRKANKDIVSVMVEHFQQNEKFNLVIAPEATRAKTGETRRPIRTGFWHIAKAAG
;
A
#
# COMPACT_ATOMS: atom_id res chain seq x y z
N MET A 1 -3.74 13.64 16.47
CA MET A 1 -4.00 12.95 17.74
C MET A 1 -4.99 11.80 17.63
N LEU A 2 -6.22 12.03 17.16
CA LEU A 2 -7.25 10.98 17.05
C LEU A 2 -6.81 9.79 16.18
N LYS A 3 -6.23 10.03 15.01
CA LYS A 3 -5.76 8.99 14.09
C LYS A 3 -4.69 8.11 14.72
N LYS A 4 -3.73 8.72 15.40
CA LYS A 4 -2.68 7.99 16.14
C LYS A 4 -3.28 7.13 17.23
N PHE A 5 -4.16 7.68 18.05
CA PHE A 5 -4.87 6.95 19.10
C PHE A 5 -5.66 5.75 18.56
N LEU A 6 -6.39 5.95 17.47
CA LEU A 6 -7.16 4.86 16.82
C LEU A 6 -6.23 3.77 16.28
N GLY A 7 -5.11 4.14 15.66
CA GLY A 7 -4.12 3.19 15.17
C GLY A 7 -3.48 2.39 16.30
N GLU A 8 -3.03 3.03 17.35
CA GLU A 8 -2.44 2.36 18.52
C GLU A 8 -3.46 1.44 19.22
N SER A 9 -4.73 1.87 19.30
CA SER A 9 -5.80 1.04 19.85
C SER A 9 -6.06 -0.20 19.04
N ALA A 10 -6.02 -0.10 17.70
CA ALA A 10 -6.18 -1.24 16.80
C ALA A 10 -5.08 -2.28 17.00
N PHE A 11 -3.82 -1.87 17.12
CA PHE A 11 -2.69 -2.77 17.42
C PHE A 11 -2.85 -3.43 18.79
N LYS A 12 -3.19 -2.67 19.81
CA LYS A 12 -3.39 -3.18 21.17
C LYS A 12 -4.52 -4.21 21.22
N LEU A 13 -5.64 -3.94 20.59
CA LEU A 13 -6.78 -4.86 20.56
C LEU A 13 -6.48 -6.14 19.79
N ALA A 14 -5.71 -6.03 18.71
CA ALA A 14 -5.27 -7.18 17.92
C ALA A 14 -4.15 -8.00 18.60
N GLY A 15 -3.57 -7.51 19.70
CA GLY A 15 -2.44 -8.15 20.36
C GLY A 15 -1.14 -8.11 19.55
N TRP A 16 -1.00 -7.12 18.67
CA TRP A 16 0.16 -6.95 17.80
C TRP A 16 1.05 -5.82 18.26
N THR A 17 2.33 -5.96 17.98
CA THR A 17 3.34 -4.92 18.19
C THR A 17 3.97 -4.55 16.85
N TYR A 18 4.54 -3.36 16.77
CA TYR A 18 5.26 -2.91 15.58
C TYR A 18 6.60 -2.29 15.99
N HIS A 19 7.54 -2.35 15.08
CA HIS A 19 8.83 -1.66 15.20
C HIS A 19 9.13 -0.96 13.89
N VAL A 20 9.51 0.30 13.96
CA VAL A 20 9.91 1.10 12.80
C VAL A 20 11.24 1.77 13.13
N GLU A 21 12.22 1.56 12.29
CA GLU A 21 13.50 2.26 12.40
C GLU A 21 13.31 3.77 12.18
N PRO A 22 13.89 4.63 13.03
CA PRO A 22 13.60 6.07 13.00
C PRO A 22 13.95 6.76 11.68
N ASP A 23 14.97 6.29 10.98
CA ASP A 23 15.56 6.97 9.83
C ASP A 23 15.08 6.44 8.47
N VAL A 24 14.03 5.62 8.44
CA VAL A 24 13.52 5.02 7.19
C VAL A 24 12.34 5.75 6.57
N LEU A 25 11.80 6.76 7.24
CA LEU A 25 10.62 7.47 6.78
C LEU A 25 11.02 8.66 5.90
N GLU A 26 10.78 8.52 4.61
CA GLU A 26 11.07 9.52 3.59
C GLU A 26 9.79 10.21 3.09
N ASN A 27 9.94 11.38 2.47
CA ASN A 27 8.81 12.09 1.85
C ASN A 27 8.25 11.35 0.64
N LYS A 28 9.13 10.66 -0.09
CA LYS A 28 8.77 9.84 -1.25
C LYS A 28 9.40 8.48 -1.11
N GLN A 29 8.59 7.44 -1.12
CA GLN A 29 9.09 6.07 -0.97
C GLN A 29 8.14 5.04 -1.55
N VAL A 30 8.70 3.91 -1.93
CA VAL A 30 7.96 2.69 -2.25
C VAL A 30 8.09 1.74 -1.07
N ILE A 31 6.97 1.43 -0.45
CA ILE A 31 6.91 0.52 0.70
C ILE A 31 6.45 -0.83 0.21
N VAL A 32 7.27 -1.83 0.41
CA VAL A 32 6.97 -3.21 -0.01
C VAL A 32 6.48 -4.01 1.17
N GLY A 33 5.22 -4.40 1.12
CA GLY A 33 4.61 -5.27 2.12
C GLY A 33 4.47 -6.69 1.60
N PHE A 34 5.03 -7.64 2.28
CA PHE A 34 4.80 -9.05 2.00
C PHE A 34 4.78 -9.90 3.27
N GLU A 35 4.46 -10.95 2.97
CA GLU A 35 3.49 -12.00 3.05
C GLU A 35 2.06 -11.50 3.27
N HIS A 36 1.42 -11.06 2.22
CA HIS A 36 0.02 -10.63 2.28
C HIS A 36 -0.90 -11.86 2.29
N THR A 37 -1.36 -12.25 3.46
CA THR A 37 -2.13 -13.50 3.66
C THR A 37 -3.59 -13.24 4.01
N SER A 38 -3.93 -12.09 4.60
CA SER A 38 -5.28 -11.80 5.05
C SER A 38 -5.68 -10.33 4.90
N MET A 39 -6.97 -10.05 5.03
CA MET A 39 -7.47 -8.67 5.11
C MET A 39 -7.02 -7.95 6.38
N MET A 40 -6.66 -8.69 7.43
CA MET A 40 -6.15 -8.10 8.66
C MET A 40 -4.82 -7.41 8.43
N ASP A 41 -3.98 -7.91 7.53
CA ASP A 41 -2.71 -7.27 7.14
C ASP A 41 -2.95 -5.87 6.59
N ALA A 42 -3.98 -5.70 5.75
CA ALA A 42 -4.35 -4.41 5.20
C ALA A 42 -4.85 -3.45 6.30
N VAL A 43 -5.70 -3.93 7.21
CA VAL A 43 -6.23 -3.13 8.33
C VAL A 43 -5.12 -2.67 9.25
N LEU A 44 -4.21 -3.56 9.65
CA LEU A 44 -3.08 -3.23 10.53
C LEU A 44 -2.07 -2.31 9.83
N SER A 45 -1.83 -2.50 8.53
CA SER A 45 -0.99 -1.59 7.76
C SER A 45 -1.58 -0.17 7.71
N LEU A 46 -2.87 -0.04 7.47
CA LEU A 46 -3.56 1.26 7.51
C LEU A 46 -3.47 1.90 8.89
N ALA A 47 -3.64 1.11 9.97
CA ALA A 47 -3.49 1.59 11.33
C ALA A 47 -2.06 2.10 11.60
N LEU A 48 -1.05 1.37 11.14
CA LEU A 48 0.36 1.76 11.26
C LEU A 48 0.64 3.10 10.57
N PHE A 49 0.18 3.27 9.33
CA PHE A 49 0.35 4.53 8.59
C PHE A 49 -0.37 5.70 9.25
N GLN A 50 -1.51 5.47 9.91
CA GLN A 50 -2.18 6.50 10.71
C GLN A 50 -1.38 6.91 11.95
N ILE A 51 -0.69 5.96 12.61
CA ILE A 51 0.17 6.25 13.76
C ILE A 51 1.30 7.22 13.37
N PHE A 52 1.90 7.02 12.19
CA PHE A 52 3.00 7.85 11.68
C PHE A 52 2.54 9.05 10.84
N ASP A 53 1.24 9.31 10.78
CA ASP A 53 0.63 10.37 9.96
C ASP A 53 1.07 10.33 8.49
N MET A 54 1.20 9.14 7.94
CA MET A 54 1.61 8.92 6.58
C MET A 54 0.40 8.82 5.65
N LYS A 55 0.36 9.66 4.64
CA LYS A 55 -0.58 9.52 3.54
C LYS A 55 -0.03 8.50 2.54
N ILE A 56 -0.69 7.38 2.43
CA ILE A 56 -0.29 6.30 1.53
C ILE A 56 -1.18 6.20 0.30
N HIS A 57 -0.63 5.58 -0.73
CA HIS A 57 -1.36 5.14 -1.92
C HIS A 57 -1.06 3.67 -2.20
N THR A 58 -2.03 2.96 -2.75
CA THR A 58 -1.88 1.55 -3.14
C THR A 58 -2.62 1.26 -4.43
N LEU A 59 -2.13 0.29 -5.18
CA LEU A 59 -2.72 -0.11 -6.45
C LEU A 59 -3.85 -1.10 -6.23
N ILE A 60 -5.05 -0.76 -6.71
CA ILE A 60 -6.24 -1.59 -6.56
C ILE A 60 -6.85 -1.83 -7.95
N LYS A 61 -7.36 -3.03 -8.17
CA LYS A 61 -8.05 -3.37 -9.43
C LYS A 61 -9.17 -2.39 -9.72
N LYS A 62 -9.19 -1.85 -10.94
CA LYS A 62 -10.19 -0.89 -11.41
C LYS A 62 -11.63 -1.40 -11.22
N GLU A 63 -11.84 -2.70 -11.39
CA GLU A 63 -13.15 -3.33 -11.28
C GLU A 63 -13.76 -3.22 -9.88
N LEU A 64 -12.94 -2.98 -8.85
CA LEU A 64 -13.41 -2.79 -7.47
C LEU A 64 -13.93 -1.39 -7.18
N PHE A 65 -13.61 -0.40 -8.04
CA PHE A 65 -14.05 0.99 -7.91
C PHE A 65 -15.49 1.18 -8.44
N LYS A 66 -16.43 0.40 -7.94
CA LYS A 66 -17.84 0.44 -8.37
C LYS A 66 -18.75 0.81 -7.20
N GLY A 67 -19.79 1.60 -7.49
CA GLY A 67 -20.82 1.96 -6.54
C GLY A 67 -20.28 2.57 -5.24
N PRO A 68 -20.76 2.12 -4.07
CA PRO A 68 -20.36 2.67 -2.78
C PRO A 68 -18.92 2.37 -2.39
N MET A 69 -18.26 1.39 -3.03
CA MET A 69 -16.86 1.06 -2.76
C MET A 69 -15.88 2.10 -3.28
N LYS A 70 -16.24 2.83 -4.36
CA LYS A 70 -15.37 3.82 -4.97
C LYS A 70 -14.88 4.89 -3.98
N PRO A 71 -15.76 5.64 -3.27
CA PRO A 71 -15.30 6.65 -2.34
C PRO A 71 -14.50 6.09 -1.16
N LEU A 72 -14.82 4.87 -0.72
CA LEU A 72 -14.06 4.20 0.34
C LEU A 72 -12.64 3.87 -0.11
N LEU A 73 -12.48 3.29 -1.30
CA LEU A 73 -11.17 2.94 -1.85
C LEU A 73 -10.32 4.18 -2.14
N GLU A 74 -10.92 5.25 -2.63
CA GLU A 74 -10.25 6.54 -2.81
C GLU A 74 -9.80 7.15 -1.48
N ALA A 75 -10.62 7.05 -0.44
CA ALA A 75 -10.32 7.56 0.90
C ALA A 75 -9.12 6.88 1.55
N ILE A 76 -8.90 5.59 1.28
CA ILE A 76 -7.71 4.85 1.77
C ILE A 76 -6.48 4.99 0.87
N GLY A 77 -6.53 5.85 -0.16
CA GLY A 77 -5.43 6.09 -1.08
C GLY A 77 -5.34 5.09 -2.23
N GLY A 78 -6.44 4.41 -2.55
CA GLY A 78 -6.48 3.48 -3.68
C GLY A 78 -6.32 4.18 -5.02
N ILE A 79 -5.42 3.67 -5.88
CA ILE A 79 -5.25 4.08 -7.26
C ILE A 79 -5.77 2.96 -8.15
N ALA A 80 -6.77 3.26 -8.97
CA ALA A 80 -7.37 2.28 -9.87
C ALA A 80 -6.39 1.84 -10.96
N VAL A 81 -6.19 0.55 -11.10
CA VAL A 81 -5.31 -0.05 -12.11
C VAL A 81 -6.10 -0.99 -13.00
N ASP A 82 -6.06 -0.74 -14.31
CA ASP A 82 -6.57 -1.66 -15.30
C ASP A 82 -5.46 -2.62 -15.72
N ARG A 83 -5.52 -3.85 -15.21
CA ARG A 83 -4.52 -4.88 -15.51
C ARG A 83 -4.65 -5.46 -16.91
N LYS A 84 -5.78 -5.23 -17.59
CA LYS A 84 -6.03 -5.67 -18.95
C LYS A 84 -5.57 -4.65 -20.01
N ALA A 85 -5.48 -3.37 -19.63
CA ALA A 85 -4.93 -2.35 -20.49
C ALA A 85 -3.40 -2.45 -20.52
N ASN A 86 -2.81 -2.39 -21.71
CA ASN A 86 -1.36 -2.31 -21.92
C ASN A 86 -0.79 -0.93 -21.50
N LYS A 87 -1.19 -0.44 -20.33
CA LYS A 87 -0.63 0.79 -19.80
C LYS A 87 0.61 0.46 -18.97
N ASP A 88 1.64 1.23 -19.20
CA ASP A 88 2.85 1.18 -18.39
C ASP A 88 2.60 1.75 -17.01
N ILE A 89 2.30 0.86 -16.06
CA ILE A 89 2.06 1.23 -14.65
C ILE A 89 3.29 1.93 -14.04
N VAL A 90 4.48 1.54 -14.45
CA VAL A 90 5.71 2.16 -13.97
C VAL A 90 5.74 3.64 -14.33
N SER A 91 5.49 4.01 -15.59
CA SER A 91 5.44 5.41 -16.03
C SER A 91 4.37 6.21 -15.31
N VAL A 92 3.18 5.64 -15.11
CA VAL A 92 2.07 6.29 -14.39
C VAL A 92 2.47 6.56 -12.93
N MET A 93 3.10 5.61 -12.26
CA MET A 93 3.56 5.80 -10.89
C MET A 93 4.71 6.81 -10.78
N VAL A 94 5.65 6.79 -11.71
CA VAL A 94 6.73 7.80 -11.78
C VAL A 94 6.14 9.20 -11.89
N GLU A 95 5.13 9.40 -12.71
CA GLU A 95 4.43 10.66 -12.85
C GLU A 95 3.80 11.12 -11.52
N HIS A 96 3.15 10.21 -10.78
CA HIS A 96 2.64 10.52 -9.44
C HIS A 96 3.74 10.96 -8.46
N PHE A 97 4.91 10.31 -8.49
CA PHE A 97 6.06 10.72 -7.67
C PHE A 97 6.59 12.11 -8.04
N GLN A 98 6.57 12.45 -9.33
CA GLN A 98 7.03 13.76 -9.81
C GLN A 98 6.06 14.88 -9.48
N GLN A 99 4.76 14.64 -9.52
CA GLN A 99 3.71 15.63 -9.28
C GLN A 99 3.46 15.95 -7.80
N ASN A 100 3.95 15.14 -6.89
CA ASN A 100 3.70 15.28 -5.45
C ASN A 100 5.01 15.49 -4.68
N GLU A 101 5.01 16.39 -3.72
CA GLU A 101 6.14 16.58 -2.80
C GLU A 101 6.29 15.40 -1.83
N LYS A 102 5.15 14.80 -1.44
CA LYS A 102 5.09 13.62 -0.58
C LYS A 102 4.26 12.56 -1.26
N PHE A 103 4.84 11.39 -1.48
CA PHE A 103 4.14 10.26 -2.08
C PHE A 103 4.67 8.93 -1.56
N ASN A 104 3.83 8.21 -0.86
CA ASN A 104 4.15 6.89 -0.32
C ASN A 104 3.31 5.84 -1.05
N LEU A 105 3.96 5.02 -1.84
CA LEU A 105 3.32 3.93 -2.58
C LEU A 105 3.55 2.62 -1.86
N VAL A 106 2.47 1.96 -1.45
CA VAL A 106 2.50 0.64 -0.82
C VAL A 106 2.17 -0.42 -1.85
N ILE A 107 3.04 -1.38 -2.01
CA ILE A 107 2.87 -2.48 -2.97
C ILE A 107 3.05 -3.83 -2.27
N ALA A 108 2.14 -4.76 -2.53
CA ALA A 108 2.34 -6.16 -2.25
C ALA A 108 2.96 -6.84 -3.49
N PRO A 109 4.23 -7.25 -3.44
CA PRO A 109 4.93 -7.77 -4.63
C PRO A 109 4.38 -9.11 -5.10
N GLU A 110 3.62 -9.80 -4.27
CA GLU A 110 2.92 -11.05 -4.61
C GLU A 110 1.67 -10.82 -5.48
N ALA A 111 1.27 -9.56 -5.65
CA ALA A 111 0.11 -9.09 -6.42
C ALA A 111 -1.27 -9.59 -5.92
N THR A 112 -1.34 -10.71 -5.23
CA THR A 112 -2.56 -11.27 -4.64
C THR A 112 -2.23 -11.98 -3.33
N ARG A 113 -3.24 -12.13 -2.46
CA ARG A 113 -3.09 -12.90 -1.23
C ARG A 113 -2.80 -14.38 -1.54
N ALA A 114 -1.86 -14.97 -0.81
CA ALA A 114 -1.69 -16.41 -0.82
C ALA A 114 -2.87 -17.06 -0.09
N LYS A 115 -3.39 -18.14 -0.68
CA LYS A 115 -4.39 -18.99 -0.01
C LYS A 115 -3.70 -19.98 0.91
N THR A 116 -4.37 -20.38 1.96
CA THR A 116 -3.88 -21.40 2.88
C THR A 116 -3.54 -22.70 2.11
N GLY A 117 -2.32 -23.17 2.25
CA GLY A 117 -1.83 -24.39 1.57
C GLY A 117 -1.29 -24.18 0.16
N GLU A 118 -1.34 -22.96 -0.39
CA GLU A 118 -0.70 -22.66 -1.68
C GLU A 118 0.81 -22.45 -1.51
N THR A 119 1.56 -22.85 -2.54
CA THR A 119 2.98 -22.50 -2.66
C THR A 119 3.11 -20.97 -2.78
N ARG A 120 4.13 -20.42 -2.11
CA ARG A 120 4.41 -18.98 -2.15
C ARG A 120 4.53 -18.52 -3.60
N ARG A 121 3.76 -17.49 -3.95
CA ARG A 121 3.79 -16.92 -5.29
C ARG A 121 5.09 -16.15 -5.53
N PRO A 122 5.60 -16.15 -6.77
CA PRO A 122 6.81 -15.40 -7.09
C PRO A 122 6.62 -13.90 -6.85
N ILE A 123 7.65 -13.27 -6.30
CA ILE A 123 7.69 -11.83 -6.07
C ILE A 123 7.85 -11.11 -7.42
N ARG A 124 6.94 -10.19 -7.70
CA ARG A 124 7.02 -9.34 -8.89
C ARG A 124 7.93 -8.14 -8.63
N THR A 125 8.71 -7.75 -9.63
CA THR A 125 9.73 -6.71 -9.53
C THR A 125 9.26 -5.30 -9.91
N GLY A 126 7.96 -5.11 -10.16
CA GLY A 126 7.39 -3.82 -10.54
C GLY A 126 7.73 -2.69 -9.57
N PHE A 127 7.73 -2.96 -8.27
CA PHE A 127 8.09 -1.98 -7.24
C PHE A 127 9.53 -1.45 -7.41
N TRP A 128 10.46 -2.30 -7.79
CA TRP A 128 11.85 -1.92 -8.01
C TRP A 128 12.00 -1.02 -9.23
N HIS A 129 11.32 -1.35 -10.32
CA HIS A 129 11.32 -0.53 -11.53
C HIS A 129 10.73 0.86 -11.28
N ILE A 130 9.64 0.95 -10.49
CA ILE A 130 9.03 2.22 -10.09
C ILE A 130 10.01 3.04 -9.25
N ALA A 131 10.59 2.47 -8.23
CA ALA A 131 11.52 3.15 -7.35
C ALA A 131 12.76 3.65 -8.10
N LYS A 132 13.35 2.81 -8.96
CA LYS A 132 14.51 3.17 -9.78
C LYS A 132 14.20 4.30 -10.77
N ALA A 133 13.08 4.24 -11.45
CA ALA A 133 12.70 5.24 -12.45
C ALA A 133 12.26 6.58 -11.83
N ALA A 134 11.72 6.56 -10.62
CA ALA A 134 11.33 7.77 -9.90
C ALA A 134 12.52 8.51 -9.24
N GLY A 135 13.65 7.84 -9.10
CA GLY A 135 14.83 8.40 -8.42
C GLY A 135 14.76 8.23 -6.93
#